data_65d7183e4cc35a9a3ee1ecc79111b10e
#
_entry.id   65d7183e4cc35a9a3ee1ecc79111b10e
#
_cell.length_a   1.000
_cell.length_b   1.000
_cell.length_c   1.000
_cell.angle_alpha   90.00
_cell.angle_beta   90.00
_cell.angle_gamma   90.00
#
_symmetry.space_group_name_H-M   'P 1'
#
loop_
_entity.id
_entity.type
_entity.pdbx_description
1 polymer ?
#
loop_
_entity_poly.entity_id
_entity_poly.type
_entity_poly.pdbx_seq_one_letter_code
_entity_poly.pdbx_strand_id
1 'polypeptide(L)'
;MAQIRGKGVAKAFQHEAGKHCVQRIPKNDPKGRKQTSIVNVGILPIKQAATKDEIPEKDIEIICQTGKQGAGGQNVNRVKSAVRMKHVPTGITVFINGRDQNANKVEARKILTARVNNSKQVETDAAYNSFRRETMGDGNRSDKIRTYNYIRGEIVDHRLDRSTQNMKEFMKGDFSVLLD
;
A
#
# COMPACT_ATOMS: atom_id res chain seq x y z
N MET A 1 -0.37 5.47 12.80
CA MET A 1 -1.35 4.61 12.12
C MET A 1 -2.02 3.75 13.17
N ALA A 2 -3.35 3.76 13.27
CA ALA A 2 -4.11 2.92 14.22
C ALA A 2 -4.71 1.73 13.46
N GLN A 3 -4.73 0.54 14.07
CA GLN A 3 -5.42 -0.64 13.55
C GLN A 3 -6.61 -0.95 14.42
N ILE A 4 -7.79 -1.06 13.80
CA ILE A 4 -9.03 -1.36 14.47
C ILE A 4 -9.56 -2.69 13.92
N ARG A 5 -9.90 -3.64 14.79
CA ARG A 5 -10.41 -4.97 14.38
C ARG A 5 -11.73 -5.23 15.09
N GLY A 6 -12.72 -5.73 14.36
CA GLY A 6 -14.03 -6.11 14.91
C GLY A 6 -15.08 -6.31 13.83
N LYS A 7 -16.20 -6.92 14.19
CA LYS A 7 -17.35 -7.06 13.29
C LYS A 7 -17.97 -5.67 13.05
N GLY A 8 -18.21 -5.30 11.78
CA GLY A 8 -18.88 -4.03 11.45
C GLY A 8 -17.98 -2.78 11.45
N VAL A 9 -16.68 -2.89 11.76
CA VAL A 9 -15.75 -1.75 11.81
C VAL A 9 -15.73 -0.98 10.49
N ALA A 10 -15.66 -1.68 9.36
CA ALA A 10 -15.67 -1.03 8.05
C ALA A 10 -16.92 -0.17 7.82
N LYS A 11 -18.09 -0.65 8.25
CA LYS A 11 -19.36 0.09 8.15
C LYS A 11 -19.40 1.29 9.09
N ALA A 12 -18.91 1.14 10.31
CA ALA A 12 -18.90 2.23 11.29
C ALA A 12 -17.99 3.41 10.87
N PHE A 13 -16.86 3.11 10.23
CA PHE A 13 -15.89 4.14 9.83
C PHE A 13 -15.94 4.54 8.36
N GLN A 14 -16.84 3.97 7.54
CA GLN A 14 -16.90 4.28 6.09
C GLN A 14 -17.10 5.78 5.80
N HIS A 15 -17.76 6.50 6.70
CA HIS A 15 -18.06 7.93 6.57
C HIS A 15 -16.98 8.83 7.19
N GLU A 16 -15.96 8.27 7.83
CA GLU A 16 -14.88 9.02 8.47
C GLU A 16 -13.68 9.28 7.54
N ALA A 17 -13.68 8.67 6.34
CA ALA A 17 -12.63 8.90 5.36
C ALA A 17 -12.82 10.26 4.68
N GLY A 18 -11.75 11.09 4.70
CA GLY A 18 -11.71 12.39 4.04
C GLY A 18 -11.04 13.47 4.88
N LYS A 19 -11.38 14.74 4.63
CA LYS A 19 -10.72 15.89 5.25
C LYS A 19 -11.51 16.43 6.43
N HIS A 20 -10.83 16.51 7.55
CA HIS A 20 -11.35 17.09 8.78
C HIS A 20 -10.64 18.41 9.05
N CYS A 21 -11.41 19.48 9.24
CA CYS A 21 -10.91 20.80 9.57
C CYS A 21 -11.05 21.06 11.07
N VAL A 22 -9.95 21.41 11.72
CA VAL A 22 -9.94 21.76 13.16
C VAL A 22 -9.66 23.24 13.31
N GLN A 23 -10.60 23.97 13.89
CA GLN A 23 -10.50 25.40 14.18
C GLN A 23 -10.31 25.59 15.68
N ARG A 24 -9.14 26.08 16.08
CA ARG A 24 -8.79 26.30 17.48
C ARG A 24 -7.85 27.49 17.62
N ILE A 25 -7.75 28.00 18.83
CA ILE A 25 -6.68 28.91 19.24
C ILE A 25 -5.59 28.04 19.88
N PRO A 26 -4.39 27.90 19.28
CA PRO A 26 -3.31 27.12 19.86
C PRO A 26 -2.82 27.75 21.17
N LYS A 27 -2.48 26.91 22.16
CA LYS A 27 -1.93 27.40 23.43
C LYS A 27 -0.60 28.16 23.28
N ASN A 28 0.13 27.90 22.19
CA ASN A 28 1.43 28.48 21.91
C ASN A 28 1.35 29.77 21.06
N ASP A 29 0.17 30.28 20.73
CA ASP A 29 0.04 31.54 20.00
C ASP A 29 -0.11 32.70 20.98
N PRO A 30 0.93 33.57 21.12
CA PRO A 30 0.89 34.70 22.06
C PRO A 30 -0.16 35.76 21.68
N LYS A 31 -0.63 35.75 20.42
CA LYS A 31 -1.63 36.70 19.92
C LYS A 31 -3.07 36.17 19.96
N GLY A 32 -3.28 34.94 20.43
CA GLY A 32 -4.62 34.32 20.54
C GLY A 32 -5.38 34.19 19.22
N ARG A 33 -4.67 34.03 18.09
CA ARG A 33 -5.30 34.01 16.78
C ARG A 33 -5.92 32.65 16.49
N LYS A 34 -7.09 32.66 15.86
CA LYS A 34 -7.76 31.48 15.35
C LYS A 34 -6.91 30.83 14.23
N GLN A 35 -6.56 29.57 14.42
CA GLN A 35 -5.86 28.78 13.40
C GLN A 35 -6.75 27.62 12.92
N THR A 36 -6.61 27.28 11.65
CA THR A 36 -7.31 26.15 11.05
C THR A 36 -6.27 25.11 10.62
N SER A 37 -6.36 23.92 11.19
CA SER A 37 -5.56 22.75 10.79
C SER A 37 -6.42 21.80 9.98
N ILE A 38 -5.84 21.18 8.96
CA ILE A 38 -6.51 20.16 8.15
C ILE A 38 -5.85 18.82 8.43
N VAL A 39 -6.68 17.81 8.71
CA VAL A 39 -6.27 16.42 8.91
C VAL A 39 -6.94 15.56 7.85
N ASN A 40 -6.16 14.82 7.08
CA ASN A 40 -6.69 13.84 6.14
C ASN A 40 -6.78 12.47 6.84
N VAL A 41 -7.97 11.93 6.90
CA VAL A 41 -8.25 10.60 7.46
C VAL A 41 -8.44 9.63 6.30
N GLY A 42 -7.60 8.61 6.21
CA GLY A 42 -7.73 7.52 5.25
C GLY A 42 -8.10 6.23 5.98
N ILE A 43 -9.18 5.58 5.52
CA ILE A 43 -9.59 4.27 6.03
C ILE A 43 -9.21 3.25 4.99
N LEU A 44 -8.29 2.37 5.35
CA LEU A 44 -7.68 1.43 4.45
C LEU A 44 -7.82 0.01 5.00
N PRO A 45 -8.08 -0.99 4.15
CA PRO A 45 -8.04 -2.38 4.58
C PRO A 45 -6.63 -2.75 5.05
N ILE A 46 -6.55 -3.60 6.08
CA ILE A 46 -5.27 -4.09 6.57
C ILE A 46 -4.66 -4.98 5.47
N LYS A 47 -3.46 -4.62 5.00
CA LYS A 47 -2.72 -5.49 4.08
C LYS A 47 -2.43 -6.82 4.77
N GLN A 48 -2.86 -7.91 4.16
CA GLN A 48 -2.36 -9.23 4.52
C GLN A 48 -0.90 -9.31 4.03
N ALA A 49 -0.04 -9.88 4.88
CA ALA A 49 1.34 -10.14 4.47
C ALA A 49 1.32 -11.03 3.22
N ALA A 50 1.98 -10.59 2.15
CA ALA A 50 2.11 -11.39 0.95
C ALA A 50 2.81 -12.70 1.32
N THR A 51 2.13 -13.81 1.17
CA THR A 51 2.73 -15.12 1.24
C THR A 51 3.73 -15.22 0.08
N LYS A 52 4.94 -15.68 0.38
CA LYS A 52 5.93 -15.96 -0.66
C LYS A 52 5.45 -17.21 -1.39
N ASP A 53 4.77 -17.03 -2.50
CA ASP A 53 4.29 -18.12 -3.32
C ASP A 53 5.48 -18.80 -4.01
N GLU A 54 5.56 -20.10 -3.89
CA GLU A 54 6.46 -20.90 -4.74
C GLU A 54 5.85 -21.00 -6.14
N ILE A 55 6.70 -20.82 -7.15
CA ILE A 55 6.26 -20.93 -8.54
C ILE A 55 6.15 -22.39 -8.90
N PRO A 56 5.00 -22.87 -9.41
CA PRO A 56 4.84 -24.25 -9.85
C PRO A 56 5.75 -24.54 -11.06
N GLU A 57 6.29 -25.75 -11.13
CA GLU A 57 7.24 -26.15 -12.19
C GLU A 57 6.66 -26.05 -13.61
N LYS A 58 5.37 -26.28 -13.76
CA LYS A 58 4.65 -26.16 -15.03
C LYS A 58 4.71 -24.77 -15.67
N ASP A 59 4.92 -23.74 -14.86
CA ASP A 59 4.96 -22.35 -15.31
C ASP A 59 6.40 -21.86 -15.57
N ILE A 60 7.38 -22.76 -15.45
CA ILE A 60 8.81 -22.45 -15.65
C ILE A 60 9.32 -23.18 -16.89
N GLU A 61 9.82 -22.43 -17.85
CA GLU A 61 10.56 -22.91 -19.00
C GLU A 61 12.06 -22.85 -18.71
N ILE A 62 12.77 -23.96 -18.85
CA ILE A 62 14.21 -24.07 -18.57
C ILE A 62 14.96 -24.39 -19.86
N ILE A 63 15.88 -23.50 -20.26
CA ILE A 63 16.73 -23.69 -21.42
C ILE A 63 18.19 -23.70 -20.96
N CYS A 64 18.88 -24.82 -21.23
CA CYS A 64 20.32 -24.95 -20.96
C CYS A 64 21.12 -24.57 -22.20
N GLN A 65 22.06 -23.64 -22.06
CA GLN A 65 22.88 -23.10 -23.15
C GLN A 65 24.38 -23.22 -22.82
N THR A 66 25.20 -23.11 -23.87
CA THR A 66 26.65 -22.93 -23.66
C THR A 66 26.94 -21.52 -23.17
N GLY A 67 27.88 -21.36 -22.23
CA GLY A 67 28.25 -20.05 -21.70
C GLY A 67 28.92 -19.20 -22.81
N LYS A 68 28.33 -18.06 -23.14
CA LYS A 68 28.82 -17.13 -24.20
C LYS A 68 29.69 -16.01 -23.69
N GLN A 69 30.09 -15.97 -22.43
CA GLN A 69 30.85 -14.86 -21.87
C GLN A 69 32.22 -15.31 -21.35
N GLY A 70 33.27 -14.75 -21.93
CA GLY A 70 34.66 -14.86 -21.48
C GLY A 70 35.60 -15.57 -22.47
N ALA A 71 36.90 -15.27 -22.36
CA ALA A 71 37.98 -16.00 -23.02
C ALA A 71 38.06 -17.40 -22.38
N GLY A 72 37.43 -18.36 -23.00
CA GLY A 72 37.36 -19.75 -22.50
C GLY A 72 37.85 -20.72 -23.55
N GLY A 73 38.55 -21.78 -23.13
CA GLY A 73 38.97 -22.87 -23.98
C GLY A 73 37.78 -23.71 -24.52
N GLN A 74 38.05 -24.76 -25.26
CA GLN A 74 37.05 -25.60 -25.94
C GLN A 74 35.92 -26.11 -25.05
N ASN A 75 36.12 -26.27 -23.74
CA ASN A 75 35.08 -26.72 -22.80
C ASN A 75 33.90 -25.73 -22.68
N VAL A 76 34.13 -24.41 -22.74
CA VAL A 76 33.07 -23.40 -22.61
C VAL A 76 32.08 -23.48 -23.78
N ASN A 77 32.55 -23.91 -24.95
CA ASN A 77 31.71 -24.05 -26.14
C ASN A 77 30.95 -25.37 -26.23
N ARG A 78 31.37 -26.38 -25.45
CA ARG A 78 30.78 -27.71 -25.47
C ARG A 78 29.82 -27.97 -24.31
N VAL A 79 30.10 -27.45 -23.14
CA VAL A 79 29.31 -27.72 -21.92
C VAL A 79 28.16 -26.74 -21.81
N LYS A 80 26.91 -27.24 -21.78
CA LYS A 80 25.69 -26.47 -21.58
C LYS A 80 25.46 -26.18 -20.10
N SER A 81 26.39 -25.51 -19.44
CA SER A 81 26.27 -25.17 -18.00
C SER A 81 25.39 -23.96 -17.73
N ALA A 82 25.32 -23.01 -18.65
CA ALA A 82 24.50 -21.81 -18.48
C ALA A 82 23.00 -22.13 -18.56
N VAL A 83 22.22 -21.55 -17.67
CA VAL A 83 20.79 -21.79 -17.52
C VAL A 83 20.01 -20.51 -17.72
N ARG A 84 19.04 -20.55 -18.62
CA ARG A 84 18.02 -19.53 -18.79
C ARG A 84 16.70 -20.10 -18.29
N MET A 85 16.10 -19.43 -17.33
CA MET A 85 14.76 -19.74 -16.84
C MET A 85 13.80 -18.60 -17.20
N LYS A 86 12.61 -18.98 -17.67
CA LYS A 86 11.54 -18.05 -18.01
C LYS A 86 10.26 -18.46 -17.28
N HIS A 87 9.64 -17.52 -16.61
CA HIS A 87 8.30 -17.69 -16.09
C HIS A 87 7.29 -17.38 -17.20
N VAL A 88 6.57 -18.41 -17.65
CA VAL A 88 5.70 -18.32 -18.84
C VAL A 88 4.60 -17.25 -18.68
N PRO A 89 3.84 -17.20 -17.55
CA PRO A 89 2.74 -16.25 -17.41
C PRO A 89 3.17 -14.77 -17.40
N THR A 90 4.31 -14.45 -16.74
CA THR A 90 4.79 -13.05 -16.60
C THR A 90 5.85 -12.67 -17.62
N GLY A 91 6.42 -13.65 -18.34
CA GLY A 91 7.50 -13.40 -19.29
C GLY A 91 8.86 -13.05 -18.66
N ILE A 92 8.96 -13.03 -17.33
CA ILE A 92 10.21 -12.70 -16.61
C ILE A 92 11.25 -13.76 -16.89
N THR A 93 12.45 -13.35 -17.30
CA THR A 93 13.56 -14.23 -17.61
C THR A 93 14.74 -13.97 -16.68
N VAL A 94 15.42 -15.06 -16.31
CA VAL A 94 16.68 -15.05 -15.55
C VAL A 94 17.71 -15.88 -16.31
N PHE A 95 18.93 -15.37 -16.42
CA PHE A 95 20.04 -16.07 -17.05
C PHE A 95 21.19 -16.15 -16.05
N ILE A 96 21.72 -17.36 -15.83
CA ILE A 96 22.88 -17.61 -14.97
C ILE A 96 23.92 -18.38 -15.76
N ASN A 97 25.16 -17.92 -15.72
CA ASN A 97 26.30 -18.51 -16.37
C ASN A 97 27.39 -18.87 -15.35
N GLY A 98 27.28 -20.06 -14.78
CA GLY A 98 28.26 -20.65 -13.85
C GLY A 98 28.84 -21.95 -14.37
N ARG A 99 29.81 -22.52 -13.67
CA ARG A 99 30.50 -23.76 -14.07
C ARG A 99 29.61 -25.00 -13.86
N ASP A 100 28.78 -25.00 -12.83
CA ASP A 100 27.90 -26.12 -12.47
C ASP A 100 26.46 -25.83 -12.91
N GLN A 101 25.93 -26.69 -13.79
CA GLN A 101 24.55 -26.58 -14.29
C GLN A 101 23.50 -26.72 -13.18
N ASN A 102 23.70 -27.64 -12.22
CA ASN A 102 22.70 -27.87 -11.16
C ASN A 102 22.68 -26.73 -10.17
N ALA A 103 23.84 -26.21 -9.78
CA ALA A 103 23.92 -24.99 -8.96
C ALA A 103 23.25 -23.80 -9.66
N ASN A 104 23.49 -23.61 -10.97
CA ASN A 104 22.86 -22.56 -11.77
C ASN A 104 21.34 -22.69 -11.84
N LYS A 105 20.78 -23.93 -11.93
CA LYS A 105 19.34 -24.15 -11.90
C LYS A 105 18.72 -23.73 -10.56
N VAL A 106 19.35 -24.13 -9.45
CA VAL A 106 18.86 -23.78 -8.10
C VAL A 106 18.89 -22.27 -7.89
N GLU A 107 19.97 -21.61 -8.29
CA GLU A 107 20.12 -20.17 -8.14
C GLU A 107 19.16 -19.41 -9.06
N ALA A 108 19.02 -19.83 -10.33
CA ALA A 108 18.08 -19.24 -11.28
C ALA A 108 16.64 -19.32 -10.74
N ARG A 109 16.25 -20.44 -10.15
CA ARG A 109 14.93 -20.62 -9.56
C ARG A 109 14.68 -19.67 -8.38
N LYS A 110 15.67 -19.51 -7.49
CA LYS A 110 15.58 -18.55 -6.37
C LYS A 110 15.39 -17.12 -6.86
N ILE A 111 16.21 -16.70 -7.84
CA ILE A 111 16.14 -15.33 -8.39
C ILE A 111 14.83 -15.13 -9.16
N LEU A 112 14.39 -16.12 -9.94
CA LEU A 112 13.12 -16.04 -10.68
C LEU A 112 11.95 -15.88 -9.72
N THR A 113 11.87 -16.71 -8.68
CA THR A 113 10.83 -16.63 -7.64
C THR A 113 10.83 -15.27 -6.96
N ALA A 114 12.00 -14.76 -6.60
CA ALA A 114 12.13 -13.44 -5.98
C ALA A 114 11.63 -12.31 -6.91
N ARG A 115 11.97 -12.35 -8.21
CA ARG A 115 11.54 -11.35 -9.19
C ARG A 115 10.04 -11.39 -9.46
N VAL A 116 9.46 -12.60 -9.61
CA VAL A 116 8.01 -12.77 -9.82
C VAL A 116 7.23 -12.28 -8.60
N ASN A 117 7.66 -12.63 -7.39
CA ASN A 117 7.02 -12.16 -6.17
C ASN A 117 7.15 -10.64 -5.99
N ASN A 118 8.30 -10.07 -6.36
CA ASN A 118 8.48 -8.60 -6.33
C ASN A 118 7.57 -7.89 -7.34
N SER A 119 7.41 -8.44 -8.55
CA SER A 119 6.48 -7.88 -9.55
C SER A 119 5.04 -7.89 -9.05
N LYS A 120 4.57 -9.02 -8.50
CA LYS A 120 3.25 -9.12 -7.86
C LYS A 120 3.09 -8.11 -6.71
N GLN A 121 4.12 -7.95 -5.90
CA GLN A 121 4.10 -6.98 -4.79
C GLN A 121 3.98 -5.55 -5.30
N VAL A 122 4.72 -5.17 -6.33
CA VAL A 122 4.65 -3.83 -6.94
C VAL A 122 3.25 -3.55 -7.50
N GLU A 123 2.62 -4.52 -8.16
CA GLU A 123 1.25 -4.39 -8.68
C GLU A 123 0.24 -4.21 -7.55
N THR A 124 0.33 -5.02 -6.48
CA THR A 124 -0.56 -4.89 -5.32
C THR A 124 -0.34 -3.57 -4.57
N ASP A 125 0.90 -3.11 -4.49
CA ASP A 125 1.24 -1.83 -3.86
C ASP A 125 0.76 -0.64 -4.71
N ALA A 126 0.83 -0.75 -6.04
CA ALA A 126 0.29 0.27 -6.95
C ALA A 126 -1.23 0.39 -6.81
N ALA A 127 -1.95 -0.73 -6.81
CA ALA A 127 -3.40 -0.77 -6.59
C ALA A 127 -3.79 -0.20 -5.21
N TYR A 128 -3.06 -0.57 -4.16
CA TYR A 128 -3.29 -0.04 -2.82
C TYR A 128 -3.01 1.47 -2.74
N ASN A 129 -1.96 1.95 -3.39
CA ASN A 129 -1.62 3.37 -3.40
C ASN A 129 -2.61 4.21 -4.21
N SER A 130 -3.17 3.66 -5.31
CA SER A 130 -4.24 4.33 -6.06
C SER A 130 -5.50 4.46 -5.22
N PHE A 131 -5.94 3.38 -4.56
CA PHE A 131 -7.06 3.40 -3.62
C PHE A 131 -6.85 4.37 -2.46
N ARG A 132 -5.62 4.42 -1.92
CA ARG A 132 -5.26 5.38 -0.87
C ARG A 132 -5.39 6.83 -1.35
N ARG A 133 -4.94 7.15 -2.56
CA ARG A 133 -5.05 8.50 -3.14
C ARG A 133 -6.51 8.89 -3.35
N GLU A 134 -7.30 8.00 -3.90
CA GLU A 134 -8.74 8.20 -4.09
C GLU A 134 -9.46 8.48 -2.77
N THR A 135 -9.20 7.68 -1.73
CA THR A 135 -9.81 7.84 -0.41
C THR A 135 -9.36 9.12 0.31
N MET A 136 -8.12 9.56 0.11
CA MET A 136 -7.58 10.77 0.75
C MET A 136 -7.92 12.07 0.01
N GLY A 137 -8.29 12.00 -1.29
CA GLY A 137 -8.59 13.15 -2.14
C GLY A 137 -7.41 14.10 -2.38
N ASP A 138 -7.60 15.10 -3.24
CA ASP A 138 -6.55 15.97 -3.79
C ASP A 138 -6.04 17.11 -2.87
N GLY A 139 -6.42 17.17 -1.63
CA GLY A 139 -5.92 18.22 -0.74
C GLY A 139 -6.67 19.57 -0.82
N ASN A 140 -7.69 19.75 -1.66
CA ASN A 140 -8.44 20.99 -1.79
C ASN A 140 -9.26 21.29 -0.52
N ARG A 141 -9.25 22.56 -0.07
CA ARG A 141 -9.99 23.02 1.11
C ARG A 141 -11.51 22.86 1.00
N SER A 142 -12.03 22.83 -0.21
CA SER A 142 -13.46 22.69 -0.51
C SER A 142 -14.03 21.35 -0.11
N ASP A 143 -13.22 20.26 -0.14
CA ASP A 143 -13.69 18.89 0.07
C ASP A 143 -13.67 18.46 1.54
N LYS A 144 -13.80 19.40 2.46
CA LYS A 144 -13.92 19.11 3.89
C LYS A 144 -15.21 18.35 4.17
N ILE A 145 -15.10 17.24 4.86
CA ILE A 145 -16.27 16.46 5.29
C ILE A 145 -16.78 16.94 6.64
N ARG A 146 -15.87 17.34 7.54
CA ARG A 146 -16.27 17.77 8.88
C ARG A 146 -15.40 18.91 9.40
N THR A 147 -16.03 19.84 10.12
CA THR A 147 -15.36 20.95 10.78
C THR A 147 -15.57 20.89 12.29
N TYR A 148 -14.49 20.86 13.05
CA TYR A 148 -14.47 20.93 14.50
C TYR A 148 -14.13 22.35 14.93
N ASN A 149 -15.10 23.10 15.43
CA ASN A 149 -14.89 24.47 15.89
C ASN A 149 -14.80 24.50 17.42
N TYR A 150 -13.59 24.41 17.95
CA TYR A 150 -13.34 24.45 19.38
C TYR A 150 -13.70 25.80 20.04
N ILE A 151 -13.75 26.88 19.27
CA ILE A 151 -14.08 28.21 19.81
C ILE A 151 -15.57 28.32 20.07
N ARG A 152 -16.41 27.76 19.18
CA ARG A 152 -17.87 27.71 19.32
C ARG A 152 -18.39 26.47 20.01
N GLY A 153 -17.54 25.47 20.26
CA GLY A 153 -17.96 24.17 20.80
C GLY A 153 -18.83 23.37 19.84
N GLU A 154 -18.71 23.59 18.54
CA GLU A 154 -19.59 23.04 17.50
C GLU A 154 -18.84 22.13 16.54
N ILE A 155 -19.48 21.03 16.13
CA ILE A 155 -19.04 20.15 15.07
C ILE A 155 -20.06 20.22 13.93
N VAL A 156 -19.59 20.46 12.71
CA VAL A 156 -20.43 20.49 11.51
C VAL A 156 -19.98 19.41 10.53
N ASP A 157 -20.89 18.51 10.14
CA ASP A 157 -20.67 17.57 9.03
C ASP A 157 -21.25 18.16 7.75
N HIS A 158 -20.38 18.43 6.78
CA HIS A 158 -20.76 19.08 5.52
C HIS A 158 -21.38 18.13 4.50
N ARG A 159 -21.30 16.81 4.71
CA ARG A 159 -21.93 15.83 3.83
C ARG A 159 -23.40 15.59 4.20
N LEU A 160 -23.66 15.58 5.49
CA LEU A 160 -25.00 15.34 6.03
C LEU A 160 -25.77 16.63 6.29
N ASP A 161 -25.08 17.79 6.18
CA ASP A 161 -25.57 19.13 6.55
C ASP A 161 -26.14 19.18 7.97
N ARG A 162 -25.43 18.52 8.89
CA ARG A 162 -25.79 18.41 10.31
C ARG A 162 -24.75 19.05 11.19
N SER A 163 -25.19 19.59 12.32
CA SER A 163 -24.29 20.15 13.32
C SER A 163 -24.71 19.74 14.73
N THR A 164 -23.73 19.64 15.62
CA THR A 164 -23.96 19.37 17.05
C THR A 164 -23.06 20.22 17.92
N GLN A 165 -23.58 20.64 19.08
CA GLN A 165 -22.81 21.34 20.12
C GLN A 165 -22.22 20.40 21.17
N ASN A 166 -22.56 19.10 21.13
CA ASN A 166 -22.07 18.09 22.08
C ASN A 166 -20.68 17.57 21.69
N MET A 167 -19.73 18.49 21.46
CA MET A 167 -18.35 18.16 21.08
C MET A 167 -17.68 17.18 22.06
N LYS A 168 -17.97 17.30 23.38
CA LYS A 168 -17.33 16.44 24.40
C LYS A 168 -17.72 14.96 24.24
N GLU A 169 -18.98 14.67 23.97
CA GLU A 169 -19.49 13.29 23.80
C GLU A 169 -19.01 12.71 22.47
N PHE A 170 -19.09 13.50 21.42
CA PHE A 170 -18.56 13.10 20.13
C PHE A 170 -17.07 12.72 20.19
N MET A 171 -16.25 13.49 20.92
CA MET A 171 -14.82 13.21 21.09
C MET A 171 -14.54 12.00 21.98
N LYS A 172 -15.52 11.51 22.77
CA LYS A 172 -15.44 10.24 23.49
C LYS A 172 -15.77 9.04 22.60
N GLY A 173 -16.23 9.25 21.38
CA GLY A 173 -16.55 8.22 20.40
C GLY A 173 -18.06 7.97 20.21
N ASP A 174 -18.91 8.79 20.80
CA ASP A 174 -20.35 8.74 20.54
C ASP A 174 -20.69 9.52 19.27
N PHE A 175 -20.72 8.81 18.15
CA PHE A 175 -21.04 9.40 16.86
C PHE A 175 -22.55 9.55 16.61
N SER A 176 -23.41 8.93 17.44
CA SER A 176 -24.86 9.03 17.30
C SER A 176 -25.34 10.48 17.41
N VAL A 177 -24.67 11.26 18.24
CA VAL A 177 -24.94 12.71 18.44
C VAL A 177 -24.93 13.55 17.14
N LEU A 178 -24.33 13.02 16.09
CA LEU A 178 -24.21 13.70 14.78
C LEU A 178 -24.88 12.90 13.65
N LEU A 179 -25.01 11.57 13.80
CA LEU A 179 -25.49 10.68 12.74
C LEU A 179 -26.99 10.38 12.85
N ASP A 180 -27.57 10.49 14.03
CA ASP A 180 -29.01 10.43 14.30
C ASP A 180 -29.67 11.81 14.07
#